data_377421f241a023de8de849b2ac6e4ff6
#
_entry.id   377421f241a023de8de849b2ac6e4ff6
#
_cell.length_a   1.000
_cell.length_b   1.000
_cell.length_c   1.000
_cell.angle_alpha   90.00
_cell.angle_beta   90.00
_cell.angle_gamma   90.00
#
_symmetry.space_group_name_H-M   'P 1'
#
loop_
_entity.id
_entity.type
_entity.pdbx_description
1 polymer ?
#
loop_
_entity_poly.entity_id
_entity_poly.type
_entity_poly.pdbx_seq_one_letter_code
_entity_poly.pdbx_strand_id
1 'polypeptide(L)'
;MEYNYPKFTPEMKQTHTILIPNMAITQFRLLEYALRYDGYKCEILGNCGSAVAQLGLKYVHNDTCYPALLVIGQFLDALNSGKYDLDHTALLITQTGGGCRASNYIHLLRKALVKAGYPQIPVASLNFSGLEKDSGFQMTLPLARRALACIFYGDMLLSLIHI
;
A
#
# COMPACT_ATOMS: atom_id res chain seq x y z
N MET A 1 -20.50 14.45 -4.80
CA MET A 1 -20.52 13.19 -5.55
C MET A 1 -19.78 12.15 -4.72
N GLU A 2 -20.49 11.13 -4.27
CA GLU A 2 -19.90 10.00 -3.57
C GLU A 2 -19.30 9.09 -4.66
N TYR A 3 -17.96 9.06 -4.77
CA TYR A 3 -17.29 8.18 -5.72
C TYR A 3 -17.38 6.75 -5.20
N ASN A 4 -18.06 5.89 -5.95
CA ASN A 4 -18.06 4.46 -5.66
C ASN A 4 -16.69 3.87 -6.11
N TYR A 5 -15.74 3.81 -5.19
CA TYR A 5 -14.41 3.23 -5.47
C TYR A 5 -14.49 1.72 -5.57
N PRO A 6 -13.76 1.08 -6.50
CA PRO A 6 -13.69 -0.37 -6.57
C PRO A 6 -13.13 -0.93 -5.27
N LYS A 7 -13.81 -1.96 -4.74
CA LYS A 7 -13.40 -2.65 -3.53
C LYS A 7 -12.55 -3.86 -3.91
N PHE A 8 -11.53 -4.14 -3.13
CA PHE A 8 -10.79 -5.39 -3.23
C PHE A 8 -11.68 -6.54 -2.74
N THR A 9 -11.79 -7.63 -3.50
CA THR A 9 -12.58 -8.80 -3.14
C THR A 9 -11.70 -10.00 -2.83
N PRO A 10 -12.20 -11.01 -2.08
CA PRO A 10 -11.42 -12.22 -1.79
C PRO A 10 -10.96 -12.98 -3.04
N GLU A 11 -11.72 -12.94 -4.13
CA GLU A 11 -11.38 -13.58 -5.41
C GLU A 11 -10.16 -12.92 -6.06
N MET A 12 -9.98 -11.62 -5.86
CA MET A 12 -8.84 -10.86 -6.37
C MET A 12 -7.51 -11.29 -5.75
N LYS A 13 -7.53 -11.98 -4.61
CA LYS A 13 -6.35 -12.55 -3.96
C LYS A 13 -5.53 -13.43 -4.91
N GLN A 14 -6.18 -14.19 -5.77
CA GLN A 14 -5.53 -15.13 -6.69
C GLN A 14 -5.25 -14.53 -8.07
N THR A 15 -6.06 -13.60 -8.50
CA THR A 15 -6.03 -13.03 -9.86
C THR A 15 -5.21 -11.74 -9.95
N HIS A 16 -5.18 -10.93 -8.90
CA HIS A 16 -4.53 -9.62 -8.91
C HIS A 16 -3.15 -9.63 -8.28
N THR A 17 -2.25 -8.83 -8.83
CA THR A 17 -0.97 -8.50 -8.19
C THR A 17 -1.16 -7.30 -7.29
N ILE A 18 -0.86 -7.47 -6.01
CA ILE A 18 -1.00 -6.41 -4.99
C ILE A 18 0.32 -5.64 -4.90
N LEU A 19 0.29 -4.37 -5.27
CA LEU A 19 1.44 -3.49 -5.11
C LEU A 19 1.43 -2.86 -3.72
N ILE A 20 2.59 -2.88 -3.07
CA ILE A 20 2.78 -2.39 -1.70
C ILE A 20 3.86 -1.32 -1.72
N PRO A 21 3.64 -0.14 -1.12
CA PRO A 21 4.64 0.92 -1.11
C PRO A 21 5.79 0.55 -0.17
N ASN A 22 6.99 0.97 -0.51
CA ASN A 22 8.16 0.74 0.32
C ASN A 22 8.28 1.84 1.38
N MET A 23 7.75 1.58 2.57
CA MET A 23 7.86 2.51 3.70
C MET A 23 8.95 2.12 4.70
N ALA A 24 9.31 0.83 4.78
CA ALA A 24 10.36 0.30 5.63
C ALA A 24 10.91 -0.99 4.98
N ILE A 25 12.00 -0.87 4.22
CA ILE A 25 12.41 -1.89 3.25
C ILE A 25 12.63 -3.28 3.87
N THR A 26 13.27 -3.34 5.02
CA THR A 26 13.59 -4.62 5.69
C THR A 26 12.34 -5.33 6.16
N GLN A 27 11.49 -4.62 6.90
CA GLN A 27 10.24 -5.15 7.43
C GLN A 27 9.25 -5.50 6.32
N PHE A 28 9.12 -4.63 5.31
CA PHE A 28 8.18 -4.84 4.21
C PHE A 28 8.58 -6.01 3.32
N ARG A 29 9.89 -6.24 3.08
CA ARG A 29 10.34 -7.44 2.37
C ARG A 29 10.00 -8.73 3.12
N LEU A 30 10.17 -8.76 4.44
CA LEU A 30 9.76 -9.91 5.24
C LEU A 30 8.24 -10.10 5.20
N LEU A 31 7.49 -8.99 5.28
CA LEU A 31 6.03 -9.01 5.18
C LEU A 31 5.55 -9.52 3.81
N GLU A 32 6.25 -9.19 2.73
CA GLU A 32 5.97 -9.72 1.39
C GLU A 32 6.00 -11.26 1.37
N TYR A 33 7.01 -11.87 1.99
CA TYR A 33 7.07 -13.34 2.10
C TYR A 33 5.91 -13.90 2.94
N ALA A 34 5.53 -13.23 4.03
CA ALA A 34 4.39 -13.65 4.85
C ALA A 34 3.07 -13.61 4.07
N LEU A 35 2.85 -12.57 3.26
CA LEU A 35 1.68 -12.41 2.40
C LEU A 35 1.67 -13.45 1.28
N ARG A 36 2.81 -13.69 0.63
CA ARG A 36 2.95 -14.72 -0.41
C ARG A 36 2.70 -16.13 0.14
N TYR A 37 3.17 -16.42 1.34
CA TYR A 37 2.91 -17.68 2.02
C TYR A 37 1.41 -17.89 2.27
N ASP A 38 0.68 -16.82 2.54
CA ASP A 38 -0.78 -16.83 2.72
C ASP A 38 -1.55 -16.86 1.38
N GLY A 39 -0.85 -16.93 0.25
CA GLY A 39 -1.40 -17.06 -1.11
C GLY A 39 -1.72 -15.74 -1.81
N TYR A 40 -1.24 -14.60 -1.30
CA TYR A 40 -1.36 -13.33 -2.01
C TYR A 40 -0.24 -13.20 -3.06
N LYS A 41 -0.58 -12.72 -4.26
CA LYS A 41 0.42 -12.26 -5.23
C LYS A 41 0.73 -10.80 -4.91
N CYS A 42 1.90 -10.51 -4.36
CA CYS A 42 2.27 -9.15 -3.98
C CYS A 42 3.70 -8.82 -4.37
N GLU A 43 3.96 -7.53 -4.57
CA GLU A 43 5.27 -6.97 -4.89
C GLU A 43 5.49 -5.67 -4.11
N ILE A 44 6.64 -5.56 -3.45
CA ILE A 44 7.06 -4.31 -2.82
C ILE A 44 7.66 -3.40 -3.89
N LEU A 45 7.14 -2.19 -4.00
CA LEU A 45 7.63 -1.21 -4.96
C LEU A 45 9.05 -0.76 -4.59
N GLY A 46 9.95 -0.77 -5.56
CA GLY A 46 11.34 -0.33 -5.39
C GLY A 46 11.66 1.02 -6.04
N ASN A 47 10.68 1.61 -6.73
CA ASN A 47 10.86 2.91 -7.41
C ASN A 47 11.00 4.05 -6.38
N CYS A 48 11.93 4.96 -6.65
CA CYS A 48 12.27 6.08 -5.76
C CYS A 48 12.82 7.25 -6.59
N GLY A 49 13.12 8.35 -5.91
CA GLY A 49 13.76 9.52 -6.52
C GLY A 49 12.81 10.68 -6.82
N SER A 50 13.33 11.68 -7.53
CA SER A 50 12.62 12.94 -7.77
C SER A 50 11.34 12.78 -8.61
N ALA A 51 11.30 11.84 -9.54
CA ALA A 51 10.12 11.57 -10.36
C ALA A 51 8.93 11.14 -9.51
N VAL A 52 9.16 10.27 -8.53
CA VAL A 52 8.14 9.82 -7.57
C VAL A 52 7.59 11.00 -6.76
N ALA A 53 8.48 11.86 -6.24
CA ALA A 53 8.09 13.03 -5.49
C ALA A 53 7.27 14.03 -6.35
N GLN A 54 7.68 14.26 -7.59
CA GLN A 54 6.97 15.14 -8.53
C GLN A 54 5.57 14.60 -8.87
N LEU A 55 5.42 13.30 -9.07
CA LEU A 55 4.12 12.69 -9.28
C LEU A 55 3.22 12.85 -8.05
N GLY A 56 3.75 12.63 -6.85
CA GLY A 56 3.01 12.89 -5.62
C GLY A 56 2.52 14.33 -5.54
N LEU A 57 3.40 15.32 -5.77
CA LEU A 57 3.05 16.75 -5.77
C LEU A 57 2.01 17.11 -6.83
N LYS A 58 2.05 16.48 -7.98
CA LYS A 58 1.10 16.75 -9.08
C LYS A 58 -0.34 16.34 -8.74
N TYR A 59 -0.51 15.24 -8.03
CA TYR A 59 -1.83 14.62 -7.81
C TYR A 59 -2.39 14.79 -6.40
N VAL A 60 -1.54 15.15 -5.44
CA VAL A 60 -1.91 15.37 -4.03
C VAL A 60 -1.67 16.84 -3.65
N HIS A 61 -2.44 17.35 -2.69
CA HIS A 61 -2.33 18.73 -2.24
C HIS A 61 -1.01 18.98 -1.49
N ASN A 62 -0.41 20.17 -1.67
CA ASN A 62 0.87 20.54 -1.09
C ASN A 62 0.89 20.52 0.46
N ASP A 63 -0.26 20.69 1.11
CA ASP A 63 -0.38 20.64 2.57
C ASP A 63 -0.36 19.21 3.14
N THR A 64 -0.22 18.22 2.26
CA THR A 64 -0.10 16.83 2.67
C THR A 64 1.32 16.54 3.16
N CYS A 65 1.46 15.68 4.18
CA CYS A 65 2.76 15.32 4.70
C CYS A 65 3.62 14.63 3.63
N TYR A 66 4.92 14.87 3.65
CA TYR A 66 5.85 14.39 2.63
C TYR A 66 5.83 12.86 2.44
N PRO A 67 5.76 12.03 3.49
CA PRO A 67 5.62 10.58 3.31
C PRO A 67 4.38 10.17 2.50
N ALA A 68 3.24 10.87 2.66
CA ALA A 68 2.05 10.59 1.87
C ALA A 68 2.26 10.90 0.38
N LEU A 69 2.96 12.01 0.08
CA LEU A 69 3.31 12.37 -1.29
C LEU A 69 4.18 11.29 -1.94
N LEU A 70 5.18 10.78 -1.22
CA LEU A 70 6.08 9.75 -1.72
C LEU A 70 5.34 8.42 -1.96
N VAL A 71 4.52 7.98 -1.01
CA VAL A 71 3.74 6.73 -1.13
C VAL A 71 2.79 6.79 -2.33
N ILE A 72 2.05 7.88 -2.48
CA ILE A 72 1.11 8.05 -3.59
C ILE A 72 1.86 8.19 -4.91
N GLY A 73 2.96 8.97 -4.93
CA GLY A 73 3.81 9.09 -6.09
C GLY A 73 4.42 7.76 -6.53
N GLN A 74 4.83 6.92 -5.58
CA GLN A 74 5.38 5.60 -5.84
C GLN A 74 4.36 4.68 -6.55
N PHE A 75 3.11 4.67 -6.09
CA PHE A 75 2.04 3.95 -6.76
C PHE A 75 1.79 4.46 -8.18
N LEU A 76 1.66 5.78 -8.35
CA LEU A 76 1.39 6.37 -9.65
C LEU A 76 2.54 6.15 -10.65
N ASP A 77 3.78 6.23 -10.18
CA ASP A 77 4.95 5.95 -11.02
C ASP A 77 4.98 4.47 -11.45
N ALA A 78 4.67 3.55 -10.54
CA ALA A 78 4.57 2.13 -10.85
C ALA A 78 3.47 1.86 -11.90
N LEU A 79 2.28 2.46 -11.74
CA LEU A 79 1.18 2.30 -12.69
C LEU A 79 1.50 2.91 -14.06
N ASN A 80 2.21 4.04 -14.10
CA ASN A 80 2.63 4.69 -15.34
C ASN A 80 3.75 3.92 -16.08
N SER A 81 4.47 3.03 -15.39
CA SER A 81 5.63 2.32 -15.95
C SER A 81 5.27 1.34 -17.08
N GLY A 82 3.99 0.96 -17.20
CA GLY A 82 3.52 -0.08 -18.13
C GLY A 82 3.96 -1.50 -17.77
N LYS A 83 4.62 -1.69 -16.61
CA LYS A 83 5.08 -3.02 -16.14
C LYS A 83 3.92 -3.90 -15.67
N TYR A 84 2.84 -3.29 -15.18
CA TYR A 84 1.74 -3.99 -14.53
C TYR A 84 0.48 -4.00 -15.39
N ASP A 85 -0.20 -5.14 -15.41
CA ASP A 85 -1.54 -5.25 -16.00
C ASP A 85 -2.54 -4.53 -15.08
N LEU A 86 -3.08 -3.41 -15.56
CA LEU A 86 -3.97 -2.54 -14.77
C LEU A 86 -5.29 -3.22 -14.40
N ASP A 87 -5.76 -4.18 -15.20
CA ASP A 87 -7.01 -4.92 -14.94
C ASP A 87 -6.82 -5.99 -13.85
N HIS A 88 -5.57 -6.41 -13.61
CA HIS A 88 -5.20 -7.38 -12.58
C HIS A 88 -4.24 -6.81 -11.54
N THR A 89 -4.33 -5.52 -11.29
CA THR A 89 -3.52 -4.82 -10.28
C THR A 89 -4.40 -4.30 -9.15
N ALA A 90 -3.95 -4.47 -7.92
CA ALA A 90 -4.55 -3.87 -6.73
C ALA A 90 -3.47 -3.17 -5.89
N LEU A 91 -3.85 -2.19 -5.10
CA LEU A 91 -2.93 -1.47 -4.22
C LEU A 91 -3.23 -1.80 -2.77
N LEU A 92 -2.19 -1.97 -1.97
CA LEU A 92 -2.30 -2.18 -0.53
C LEU A 92 -1.60 -1.05 0.22
N ILE A 93 -2.33 -0.40 1.11
CA ILE A 93 -1.79 0.66 1.97
C ILE A 93 -2.11 0.39 3.43
N THR A 94 -1.24 0.80 4.33
CA THR A 94 -1.48 0.72 5.78
C THR A 94 -2.27 1.94 6.26
N GLN A 95 -3.20 1.72 7.20
CA GLN A 95 -4.00 2.76 7.82
C GLN A 95 -3.87 2.64 9.34
N THR A 96 -3.33 3.68 9.98
CA THR A 96 -2.94 3.60 11.40
C THR A 96 -4.04 3.94 12.39
N GLY A 97 -5.09 4.67 11.98
CA GLY A 97 -6.24 5.00 12.83
C GLY A 97 -5.99 5.97 13.99
N GLY A 98 -4.79 6.54 14.10
CA GLY A 98 -4.45 7.51 15.12
C GLY A 98 -4.68 8.96 14.69
N GLY A 99 -4.22 9.93 15.50
CA GLY A 99 -4.26 11.36 15.18
C GLY A 99 -3.32 11.78 14.02
N CYS A 100 -2.56 10.84 13.46
CA CYS A 100 -1.70 11.05 12.31
C CYS A 100 -2.54 11.12 11.02
N ARG A 101 -2.12 11.96 10.07
CA ARG A 101 -2.74 12.05 8.73
C ARG A 101 -2.63 10.74 7.93
N ALA A 102 -1.77 9.81 8.34
CA ALA A 102 -1.67 8.46 7.77
C ALA A 102 -3.00 7.68 7.80
N SER A 103 -3.89 7.98 8.72
CA SER A 103 -5.26 7.43 8.75
C SER A 103 -6.09 7.83 7.51
N ASN A 104 -5.66 8.88 6.79
CA ASN A 104 -6.37 9.43 5.63
C ASN A 104 -5.69 9.10 4.28
N TYR A 105 -4.58 8.37 4.27
CA TYR A 105 -3.83 8.06 3.05
C TYR A 105 -4.66 7.33 2.00
N ILE A 106 -5.55 6.44 2.41
CA ILE A 106 -6.41 5.70 1.48
C ILE A 106 -7.32 6.63 0.68
N HIS A 107 -7.91 7.63 1.32
CA HIS A 107 -8.79 8.60 0.66
C HIS A 107 -8.01 9.52 -0.29
N LEU A 108 -6.79 9.92 0.11
CA LEU A 108 -5.88 10.70 -0.74
C LEU A 108 -5.45 9.90 -1.95
N LEU A 109 -5.08 8.63 -1.76
CA LEU A 109 -4.68 7.72 -2.84
C LEU A 109 -5.84 7.51 -3.83
N ARG A 110 -7.03 7.20 -3.35
CA ARG A 110 -8.23 7.02 -4.20
C ARG A 110 -8.52 8.27 -5.04
N LYS A 111 -8.45 9.47 -4.44
CA LYS A 111 -8.60 10.74 -5.18
C LYS A 111 -7.51 10.94 -6.21
N ALA A 112 -6.26 10.61 -5.86
CA ALA A 112 -5.13 10.72 -6.78
C ALA A 112 -5.26 9.75 -7.97
N LEU A 113 -5.71 8.52 -7.75
CA LEU A 113 -5.99 7.53 -8.79
C LEU A 113 -7.04 8.02 -9.78
N VAL A 114 -8.15 8.58 -9.30
CA VAL A 114 -9.19 9.16 -10.17
C VAL A 114 -8.63 10.30 -11.01
N LYS A 115 -7.86 11.22 -10.40
CA LYS A 115 -7.23 12.32 -11.14
C LYS A 115 -6.18 11.85 -12.16
N ALA A 116 -5.50 10.75 -11.88
CA ALA A 116 -4.47 10.18 -12.75
C ALA A 116 -5.03 9.29 -13.87
N GLY A 117 -6.35 9.03 -13.89
CA GLY A 117 -7.00 8.21 -14.91
C GLY A 117 -7.06 6.71 -14.59
N TYR A 118 -6.87 6.33 -13.31
CA TYR A 118 -6.91 4.94 -12.83
C TYR A 118 -8.06 4.67 -11.84
N PRO A 119 -9.31 5.09 -12.13
CA PRO A 119 -10.43 4.93 -11.20
C PRO A 119 -10.82 3.47 -10.95
N GLN A 120 -10.42 2.56 -11.84
CA GLN A 120 -10.75 1.13 -11.80
C GLN A 120 -9.89 0.33 -10.83
N ILE A 121 -8.76 0.87 -10.36
CA ILE A 121 -7.81 0.12 -9.53
C ILE A 121 -8.31 0.02 -8.08
N PRO A 122 -8.54 -1.18 -7.55
CA PRO A 122 -8.97 -1.36 -6.17
C PRO A 122 -7.84 -1.07 -5.18
N VAL A 123 -8.20 -0.39 -4.09
CA VAL A 123 -7.29 -0.07 -3.00
C VAL A 123 -7.75 -0.80 -1.75
N ALA A 124 -6.95 -1.74 -1.28
CA ALA A 124 -7.12 -2.40 0.00
C ALA A 124 -6.37 -1.67 1.11
N SER A 125 -6.89 -1.69 2.32
CA SER A 125 -6.19 -1.17 3.50
C SER A 125 -5.89 -2.26 4.51
N LEU A 126 -4.67 -2.25 5.03
CA LEU A 126 -4.33 -2.95 6.27
C LEU A 126 -4.78 -2.06 7.43
N ASN A 127 -5.98 -2.35 7.91
CA ASN A 127 -6.62 -1.55 8.94
C ASN A 127 -6.56 -2.26 10.29
N PHE A 128 -5.73 -1.77 11.19
CA PHE A 128 -5.66 -2.27 12.57
C PHE A 128 -6.67 -1.61 13.52
N SER A 129 -7.35 -0.55 13.08
CA SER A 129 -8.21 0.28 13.94
C SER A 129 -9.71 0.12 13.67
N GLY A 130 -10.11 -0.73 12.73
CA GLY A 130 -11.52 -0.92 12.37
C GLY A 130 -12.18 0.29 11.68
N LEU A 131 -11.40 1.27 11.21
CA LEU A 131 -11.91 2.47 10.53
C LEU A 131 -12.60 2.16 9.19
N GLU A 132 -12.16 1.13 8.52
CA GLU A 132 -12.75 0.66 7.26
C GLU A 132 -13.23 -0.79 7.43
N LYS A 133 -14.53 -0.98 7.58
CA LYS A 133 -15.13 -2.32 7.78
C LYS A 133 -15.10 -3.19 6.52
N ASP A 134 -14.87 -2.59 5.34
CA ASP A 134 -15.04 -3.23 4.03
C ASP A 134 -13.79 -3.12 3.14
N SER A 135 -12.59 -3.24 3.72
CA SER A 135 -11.35 -3.14 2.92
C SER A 135 -11.13 -4.32 1.96
N GLY A 136 -11.94 -5.38 2.08
CA GLY A 136 -11.80 -6.62 1.30
C GLY A 136 -10.56 -7.43 1.63
N PHE A 137 -9.60 -6.87 2.32
CA PHE A 137 -8.40 -7.55 2.78
C PHE A 137 -8.67 -8.31 4.08
N GLN A 138 -8.52 -9.62 4.06
CA GLN A 138 -8.78 -10.45 5.24
C GLN A 138 -7.49 -10.69 6.03
N MET A 139 -7.38 -10.04 7.18
CA MET A 139 -6.33 -10.30 8.15
C MET A 139 -6.71 -11.51 8.99
N THR A 140 -6.20 -12.68 8.63
CA THR A 140 -6.36 -13.90 9.45
C THR A 140 -5.43 -13.86 10.66
N LEU A 141 -5.80 -14.53 11.75
CA LEU A 141 -4.94 -14.60 12.95
C LEU A 141 -3.55 -15.18 12.65
N PRO A 142 -3.39 -16.24 11.83
CA PRO A 142 -2.06 -16.70 11.41
C PRO A 142 -1.25 -15.65 10.65
N LEU A 143 -1.89 -14.91 9.73
CA LEU A 143 -1.22 -13.84 8.98
C LEU A 143 -0.80 -12.70 9.91
N ALA A 144 -1.66 -12.29 10.84
CA ALA A 144 -1.35 -11.24 11.81
C ALA A 144 -0.14 -11.61 12.69
N ARG A 145 -0.08 -12.86 13.17
CA ARG A 145 1.08 -13.36 13.94
C ARG A 145 2.37 -13.36 13.12
N ARG A 146 2.32 -13.79 11.85
CA ARG A 146 3.48 -13.74 10.95
C ARG A 146 3.90 -12.30 10.65
N ALA A 147 2.94 -11.41 10.36
CA ALA A 147 3.23 -10.00 10.13
C ALA A 147 3.91 -9.34 11.33
N LEU A 148 3.43 -9.61 12.53
CA LEU A 148 4.06 -9.13 13.76
C LEU A 148 5.49 -9.68 13.92
N ALA A 149 5.69 -10.98 13.69
CA ALA A 149 7.02 -11.59 13.72
C ALA A 149 7.97 -10.96 12.68
N CYS A 150 7.49 -10.66 11.48
CA CYS A 150 8.27 -9.99 10.43
C CYS A 150 8.72 -8.59 10.86
N ILE A 151 7.86 -7.83 11.54
CA ILE A 151 8.19 -6.50 12.05
C ILE A 151 9.30 -6.60 13.11
N PHE A 152 9.10 -7.42 14.14
CA PHE A 152 10.10 -7.60 15.20
C PHE A 152 11.44 -8.13 14.67
N TYR A 153 11.39 -9.10 13.77
CA TYR A 153 12.61 -9.66 13.18
C TYR A 153 13.34 -8.65 12.31
N GLY A 154 12.58 -7.85 11.56
CA GLY A 154 13.14 -6.74 10.77
C GLY A 154 13.81 -5.67 11.64
N ASP A 155 13.22 -5.34 12.79
CA ASP A 155 13.80 -4.39 13.73
C ASP A 155 15.08 -4.94 14.40
N MET A 156 15.10 -6.23 14.74
CA MET A 156 16.29 -6.90 15.24
C MET A 156 17.44 -6.88 14.21
N LEU A 157 17.14 -7.16 12.93
CA LEU A 157 18.15 -7.09 11.87
C LEU A 157 18.71 -5.68 11.70
N LEU A 158 17.86 -4.66 11.73
CA LEU A 158 18.30 -3.26 11.66
C LEU A 158 19.16 -2.88 12.87
N SER A 159 18.79 -3.31 14.07
CA SER A 159 19.59 -3.08 15.27
C SER A 159 20.99 -3.69 15.16
N LEU A 160 21.10 -4.90 14.62
CA LEU A 160 22.38 -5.57 14.44
C LEU A 160 23.27 -4.90 13.38
N ILE A 161 22.69 -4.26 12.36
CA ILE A 161 23.44 -3.52 11.35
C ILE A 161 24.06 -2.23 11.93
N HIS A 162 23.46 -1.68 12.99
CA HIS A 162 23.92 -0.43 13.63
C HIS A 162 24.85 -0.65 14.83
N ILE A 163 25.15 -1.89 15.20
CA ILE A 163 26.15 -2.25 16.23
C ILE A 163 27.50 -2.50 15.58
#